data_2127f5d29d45798115c494954921e9f8
#
_entry.id   2127f5d29d45798115c494954921e9f8
#
_cell.length_a   1.000
_cell.length_b   1.000
_cell.length_c   1.000
_cell.angle_alpha   90.00
_cell.angle_beta   90.00
_cell.angle_gamma   90.00
#
_symmetry.space_group_name_H-M   'P 1'
#
loop_
_entity.id
_entity.type
_entity.pdbx_description
1 polymer ?
#
loop_
_entity_poly.entity_id
_entity_poly.type
_entity_poly.pdbx_seq_one_letter_code
_entity_poly.pdbx_strand_id
1 'polypeptide(L)'
;DDIIIDGGNSYYHDDIRRAAELKPKSIHYVDCGTSGGVWGLERGYCLMIGGEDAAVTRLDPIFKTLAPGRDAAPPTPGREKATGTADQGYLHCGPNGAGHFVKMVHNGIEYGLMAAYAEGLNILHHANVGKTQRTVDAETTPLAHPEYYQYDINIGEVAELWRRGSVVASWLLDLSAQALLTDPQLEKFGGRVSDSGEGRWTISAAIDESVPAPVLSTALFARFSSRGEADYANKVQSAMRFAFGGHLEKEADQKGG
;
A
#
# COMPACT_ATOMS: atom_id res chain seq x y z
N ASP A 1 5.15 -34.80 14.47
CA ASP A 1 5.66 -33.63 15.21
C ASP A 1 6.39 -32.64 14.27
N ASP A 2 5.97 -32.65 12.99
CA ASP A 2 6.51 -31.75 11.98
C ASP A 2 5.83 -30.38 12.06
N ILE A 3 6.56 -29.35 11.62
CA ILE A 3 6.02 -27.99 11.54
C ILE A 3 6.04 -27.55 10.07
N ILE A 4 4.89 -27.07 9.58
CA ILE A 4 4.76 -26.44 8.28
C ILE A 4 4.66 -24.93 8.52
N ILE A 5 5.51 -24.15 7.84
CA ILE A 5 5.47 -22.68 7.87
C ILE A 5 4.94 -22.21 6.51
N ASP A 6 3.83 -21.47 6.52
CA ASP A 6 3.36 -20.70 5.38
C ASP A 6 3.94 -19.28 5.47
N GLY A 7 4.97 -19.00 4.69
CA GLY A 7 5.63 -17.69 4.61
C GLY A 7 5.16 -16.85 3.42
N GLY A 8 4.05 -17.22 2.80
CA GLY A 8 3.44 -16.55 1.67
C GLY A 8 2.65 -15.30 2.07
N ASN A 9 1.85 -14.82 1.10
CA ASN A 9 0.90 -13.74 1.32
C ASN A 9 -0.51 -14.34 1.31
N SER A 10 -0.79 -15.19 2.30
CA SER A 10 -1.96 -16.06 2.35
C SER A 10 -3.13 -15.42 3.10
N TYR A 11 -4.35 -15.91 2.81
CA TYR A 11 -5.55 -15.46 3.49
C TYR A 11 -5.69 -16.15 4.85
N TYR A 12 -5.78 -15.39 5.92
CA TYR A 12 -5.76 -15.89 7.30
C TYR A 12 -6.89 -16.91 7.64
N HIS A 13 -8.04 -16.86 6.95
CA HIS A 13 -9.07 -17.89 7.08
C HIS A 13 -8.58 -19.26 6.63
N ASP A 14 -7.76 -19.31 5.57
CA ASP A 14 -7.17 -20.56 5.10
C ASP A 14 -6.15 -21.13 6.10
N ASP A 15 -5.42 -20.27 6.80
CA ASP A 15 -4.46 -20.70 7.83
C ASP A 15 -5.18 -21.38 8.99
N ILE A 16 -6.27 -20.78 9.45
CA ILE A 16 -7.12 -21.35 10.53
C ILE A 16 -7.66 -22.71 10.09
N ARG A 17 -8.17 -22.83 8.86
CA ARG A 17 -8.68 -24.10 8.31
C ARG A 17 -7.57 -25.13 8.18
N ARG A 18 -6.43 -24.78 7.58
CA ARG A 18 -5.28 -25.69 7.39
C ARG A 18 -4.72 -26.17 8.71
N ALA A 19 -4.60 -25.30 9.71
CA ALA A 19 -4.16 -25.68 11.04
C ALA A 19 -5.09 -26.73 11.67
N ALA A 20 -6.40 -26.53 11.56
CA ALA A 20 -7.40 -27.49 12.06
C ALA A 20 -7.33 -28.85 11.35
N GLU A 21 -7.09 -28.87 10.03
CA GLU A 21 -6.96 -30.09 9.22
C GLU A 21 -5.66 -30.89 9.51
N LEU A 22 -4.58 -30.19 9.88
CA LEU A 22 -3.27 -30.78 10.13
C LEU A 22 -3.08 -31.26 11.57
N LYS A 23 -3.74 -30.60 12.53
CA LYS A 23 -3.64 -30.93 13.96
C LYS A 23 -3.90 -32.40 14.30
N PRO A 24 -4.93 -33.08 13.74
CA PRO A 24 -5.14 -34.54 14.00
C PRO A 24 -4.03 -35.43 13.47
N LYS A 25 -3.20 -34.91 12.57
CA LYS A 25 -2.05 -35.65 11.98
C LYS A 25 -0.74 -35.39 12.73
N SER A 26 -0.80 -34.73 13.88
CA SER A 26 0.37 -34.29 14.66
C SER A 26 1.32 -33.40 13.85
N ILE A 27 0.78 -32.59 12.95
CA ILE A 27 1.51 -31.58 12.18
C ILE A 27 1.10 -30.20 12.68
N HIS A 28 2.06 -29.42 13.11
CA HIS A 28 1.86 -28.03 13.51
C HIS A 28 1.89 -27.12 12.29
N TYR A 29 0.97 -26.17 12.24
CA TYR A 29 0.93 -25.14 11.19
C TYR A 29 1.29 -23.79 11.79
N VAL A 30 2.14 -23.01 11.09
CA VAL A 30 2.56 -21.68 11.49
C VAL A 30 2.41 -20.77 10.27
N ASP A 31 1.63 -19.72 10.41
CA ASP A 31 1.51 -18.66 9.42
C ASP A 31 2.52 -17.55 9.73
N CYS A 32 3.24 -17.10 8.70
CA CYS A 32 4.31 -16.12 8.85
C CYS A 32 4.19 -15.04 7.79
N GLY A 33 3.39 -14.02 8.06
CA GLY A 33 3.28 -12.84 7.21
C GLY A 33 4.61 -12.09 7.16
N THR A 34 5.08 -11.79 5.95
CA THR A 34 6.43 -11.28 5.71
C THR A 34 6.38 -9.93 5.01
N SER A 35 7.11 -8.94 5.52
CA SER A 35 7.35 -7.65 4.86
C SER A 35 8.84 -7.44 4.65
N GLY A 36 9.22 -6.87 3.49
CA GLY A 36 10.61 -6.67 3.07
C GLY A 36 10.80 -6.91 1.57
N GLY A 37 9.90 -7.69 0.96
CA GLY A 37 9.89 -7.97 -0.48
C GLY A 37 11.24 -8.47 -0.99
N VAL A 38 11.66 -8.00 -2.16
CA VAL A 38 12.93 -8.39 -2.80
C VAL A 38 14.17 -7.94 -2.03
N TRP A 39 14.03 -6.99 -1.12
CA TRP A 39 15.13 -6.45 -0.31
C TRP A 39 15.34 -7.19 1.01
N GLY A 40 14.46 -8.14 1.34
CA GLY A 40 14.51 -8.83 2.63
C GLY A 40 15.76 -9.65 2.84
N LEU A 41 16.40 -10.16 1.76
CA LEU A 41 17.66 -10.89 1.86
C LEU A 41 18.80 -10.00 2.42
N GLU A 42 18.82 -8.73 2.04
CA GLU A 42 19.86 -7.78 2.45
C GLU A 42 19.50 -7.05 3.74
N ARG A 43 18.21 -6.74 3.94
CA ARG A 43 17.73 -5.88 5.04
C ARG A 43 17.11 -6.65 6.20
N GLY A 44 16.88 -7.95 6.04
CA GLY A 44 16.04 -8.76 6.91
C GLY A 44 14.56 -8.58 6.63
N TYR A 45 13.76 -9.52 7.11
CA TYR A 45 12.30 -9.56 6.94
C TYR A 45 11.60 -9.20 8.23
N CYS A 46 10.66 -8.25 8.18
CA CYS A 46 9.72 -8.05 9.27
C CYS A 46 8.70 -9.19 9.26
N LEU A 47 8.63 -9.98 10.35
CA LEU A 47 7.87 -11.23 10.41
C LEU A 47 6.73 -11.11 11.43
N MET A 48 5.51 -11.37 10.97
CA MET A 48 4.28 -11.40 11.76
C MET A 48 3.80 -12.85 11.83
N ILE A 49 3.88 -13.48 13.01
CA ILE A 49 3.81 -14.92 13.17
C ILE A 49 2.54 -15.32 13.90
N GLY A 50 1.81 -16.31 13.39
CA GLY A 50 0.68 -16.94 14.02
C GLY A 50 0.89 -18.45 14.18
N GLY A 51 0.45 -19.01 15.31
CA GLY A 51 0.60 -20.43 15.56
C GLY A 51 0.56 -20.80 17.03
N GLU A 52 0.66 -22.10 17.34
CA GLU A 52 0.73 -22.58 18.71
C GLU A 52 2.08 -22.15 19.34
N ASP A 53 2.05 -21.69 20.58
CA ASP A 53 3.22 -21.16 21.32
C ASP A 53 4.43 -22.09 21.25
N ALA A 54 4.23 -23.40 21.45
CA ALA A 54 5.30 -24.38 21.44
C ALA A 54 5.98 -24.49 20.06
N ALA A 55 5.20 -24.46 18.99
CA ALA A 55 5.71 -24.52 17.63
C ALA A 55 6.47 -23.24 17.28
N VAL A 56 5.91 -22.08 17.58
CA VAL A 56 6.56 -20.78 17.32
C VAL A 56 7.85 -20.64 18.12
N THR A 57 7.86 -21.03 19.40
CA THR A 57 9.08 -21.01 20.24
C THR A 57 10.18 -21.92 19.68
N ARG A 58 9.82 -23.11 19.17
CA ARG A 58 10.78 -24.01 18.52
C ARG A 58 11.43 -23.42 17.29
N LEU A 59 10.70 -22.55 16.56
CA LEU A 59 11.16 -21.89 15.35
C LEU A 59 11.89 -20.56 15.59
N ASP A 60 11.94 -20.07 16.83
CA ASP A 60 12.56 -18.78 17.17
C ASP A 60 13.96 -18.56 16.57
N PRO A 61 14.89 -19.56 16.54
CA PRO A 61 16.20 -19.37 15.90
C PRO A 61 16.11 -19.05 14.40
N ILE A 62 15.09 -19.56 13.69
CA ILE A 62 14.87 -19.30 12.27
C ILE A 62 14.36 -17.87 12.10
N PHE A 63 13.32 -17.48 12.84
CA PHE A 63 12.77 -16.14 12.75
C PHE A 63 13.79 -15.06 13.11
N LYS A 64 14.56 -15.28 14.16
CA LYS A 64 15.65 -14.39 14.56
C LYS A 64 16.73 -14.23 13.48
N THR A 65 17.03 -15.28 12.74
CA THR A 65 18.04 -15.24 11.66
C THR A 65 17.51 -14.47 10.44
N LEU A 66 16.22 -14.58 10.15
CA LEU A 66 15.58 -13.92 9.00
C LEU A 66 15.23 -12.46 9.28
N ALA A 67 15.04 -12.09 10.54
CA ALA A 67 14.63 -10.75 10.94
C ALA A 67 15.79 -9.74 10.84
N PRO A 68 15.48 -8.42 10.68
CA PRO A 68 16.50 -7.39 10.48
C PRO A 68 17.39 -7.13 11.73
N GLY A 69 16.94 -7.54 12.90
CA GLY A 69 17.66 -7.31 14.16
C GLY A 69 17.41 -5.91 14.74
N ARG A 70 17.97 -5.70 15.94
CA ARG A 70 17.74 -4.46 16.73
C ARG A 70 18.34 -3.22 16.07
N ASP A 71 19.41 -3.38 15.31
CA ASP A 71 20.14 -2.26 14.70
C ASP A 71 19.40 -1.67 13.48
N ALA A 72 18.31 -2.30 13.04
CA ALA A 72 17.52 -1.82 11.89
C ALA A 72 16.79 -0.48 12.15
N ALA A 73 16.53 -0.16 13.41
CA ALA A 73 15.94 1.12 13.82
C ALA A 73 16.38 1.48 15.25
N PRO A 74 16.49 2.78 15.57
CA PRO A 74 16.70 3.19 16.95
C PRO A 74 15.53 2.74 17.85
N PRO A 75 15.77 2.44 19.13
CA PRO A 75 14.72 2.03 20.04
C PRO A 75 13.68 3.15 20.20
N THR A 76 12.42 2.77 20.30
CA THR A 76 11.35 3.70 20.67
C THR A 76 11.65 4.28 22.05
N PRO A 77 11.58 5.60 22.27
CA PRO A 77 11.79 6.20 23.58
C PRO A 77 10.96 5.52 24.66
N GLY A 78 11.62 5.08 25.72
CA GLY A 78 11.02 4.31 26.81
C GLY A 78 11.07 2.78 26.63
N ARG A 79 11.52 2.27 25.49
CA ARG A 79 11.69 0.82 25.23
C ARG A 79 13.14 0.33 25.24
N GLU A 80 14.09 1.12 25.70
CA GLU A 80 15.53 0.82 25.66
C GLU A 80 15.90 -0.49 26.38
N LYS A 81 15.08 -0.89 27.35
CA LYS A 81 15.25 -2.13 28.15
C LYS A 81 14.32 -3.26 27.71
N ALA A 82 13.59 -3.11 26.60
CA ALA A 82 12.69 -4.15 26.13
C ALA A 82 13.48 -5.40 25.71
N THR A 83 12.99 -6.57 26.08
CA THR A 83 13.60 -7.87 25.77
C THR A 83 12.80 -8.66 24.74
N GLY A 84 11.70 -8.11 24.25
CA GLY A 84 10.82 -8.75 23.29
C GLY A 84 11.42 -8.88 21.88
N THR A 85 10.82 -9.73 21.09
CA THR A 85 11.23 -10.02 19.70
C THR A 85 10.81 -8.94 18.72
N ALA A 86 9.79 -8.13 19.03
CA ALA A 86 9.34 -7.01 18.20
C ALA A 86 10.48 -6.02 17.88
N ASP A 87 11.36 -5.76 18.86
CA ASP A 87 12.53 -4.89 18.67
C ASP A 87 13.61 -5.52 17.77
N GLN A 88 13.45 -6.79 17.42
CA GLN A 88 14.32 -7.51 16.49
C GLN A 88 13.69 -7.65 15.09
N GLY A 89 12.44 -7.20 14.92
CA GLY A 89 11.72 -7.22 13.66
C GLY A 89 10.84 -8.45 13.44
N TYR A 90 10.56 -9.26 14.48
CA TYR A 90 9.61 -10.36 14.40
C TYR A 90 8.74 -10.45 15.66
N LEU A 91 7.50 -10.93 15.52
CA LEU A 91 6.56 -11.01 16.62
C LEU A 91 5.62 -12.20 16.47
N HIS A 92 5.44 -12.97 17.54
CA HIS A 92 4.33 -13.90 17.67
C HIS A 92 3.06 -13.09 17.97
N CYS A 93 2.17 -12.97 16.97
CA CYS A 93 0.99 -12.12 17.03
C CYS A 93 -0.23 -12.80 17.69
N GLY A 94 -0.21 -14.13 17.77
CA GLY A 94 -1.29 -14.90 18.34
C GLY A 94 -1.45 -16.29 17.72
N PRO A 95 -2.64 -16.95 17.88
CA PRO A 95 -2.88 -18.27 17.33
C PRO A 95 -2.83 -18.28 15.79
N ASN A 96 -3.02 -19.46 15.19
CA ASN A 96 -3.04 -19.63 13.73
C ASN A 96 -3.96 -18.63 13.04
N GLY A 97 -3.45 -18.01 11.98
CA GLY A 97 -4.06 -16.93 11.23
C GLY A 97 -3.70 -15.53 11.72
N ALA A 98 -3.24 -15.37 12.97
CA ALA A 98 -2.91 -14.04 13.51
C ALA A 98 -1.75 -13.36 12.77
N GLY A 99 -0.77 -14.11 12.30
CA GLY A 99 0.35 -13.58 11.52
C GLY A 99 -0.11 -12.96 10.20
N HIS A 100 -0.82 -13.73 9.38
CA HIS A 100 -1.36 -13.23 8.11
C HIS A 100 -2.47 -12.19 8.30
N PHE A 101 -3.23 -12.23 9.39
CA PHE A 101 -4.18 -11.17 9.72
C PHE A 101 -3.46 -9.83 9.92
N VAL A 102 -2.43 -9.80 10.77
CA VAL A 102 -1.62 -8.59 11.00
C VAL A 102 -0.94 -8.15 9.69
N LYS A 103 -0.46 -9.11 8.88
CA LYS A 103 0.17 -8.81 7.59
C LYS A 103 -0.79 -8.19 6.58
N MET A 104 -2.02 -8.68 6.45
CA MET A 104 -2.99 -8.08 5.52
C MET A 104 -3.37 -6.65 5.91
N VAL A 105 -3.48 -6.36 7.22
CA VAL A 105 -3.72 -4.99 7.71
C VAL A 105 -2.54 -4.09 7.39
N HIS A 106 -1.30 -4.58 7.57
CA HIS A 106 -0.09 -3.88 7.12
C HIS A 106 -0.19 -3.51 5.64
N ASN A 107 -0.60 -4.45 4.78
CA ASN A 107 -0.76 -4.19 3.35
C ASN A 107 -1.90 -3.20 3.05
N GLY A 108 -2.98 -3.24 3.80
CA GLY A 108 -4.03 -2.21 3.71
C GLY A 108 -3.49 -0.81 3.99
N ILE A 109 -2.69 -0.65 5.04
CA ILE A 109 -2.00 0.61 5.38
C ILE A 109 -1.05 1.02 4.26
N GLU A 110 -0.27 0.08 3.71
CA GLU A 110 0.62 0.29 2.57
C GLU A 110 -0.13 0.87 1.35
N TYR A 111 -1.32 0.33 1.02
CA TYR A 111 -2.17 0.86 -0.04
C TYR A 111 -2.55 2.32 0.21
N GLY A 112 -2.95 2.66 1.43
CA GLY A 112 -3.29 4.03 1.83
C GLY A 112 -2.11 4.99 1.71
N LEU A 113 -0.93 4.59 2.18
CA LEU A 113 0.29 5.38 2.07
C LEU A 113 0.70 5.60 0.60
N MET A 114 0.67 4.55 -0.22
CA MET A 114 0.98 4.65 -1.65
C MET A 114 0.02 5.59 -2.37
N ALA A 115 -1.28 5.52 -2.08
CA ALA A 115 -2.29 6.41 -2.66
C ALA A 115 -2.03 7.87 -2.26
N ALA A 116 -1.77 8.14 -0.97
CA ALA A 116 -1.51 9.48 -0.48
C ALA A 116 -0.27 10.11 -1.11
N TYR A 117 0.84 9.36 -1.24
CA TYR A 117 2.02 9.86 -1.96
C TYR A 117 1.72 10.12 -3.43
N ALA A 118 1.05 9.19 -4.10
CA ALA A 118 0.74 9.33 -5.52
C ALA A 118 -0.13 10.56 -5.80
N GLU A 119 -1.18 10.78 -5.01
CA GLU A 119 -2.05 11.96 -5.11
C GLU A 119 -1.27 13.26 -4.84
N GLY A 120 -0.48 13.31 -3.77
CA GLY A 120 0.32 14.49 -3.41
C GLY A 120 1.36 14.84 -4.49
N LEU A 121 2.11 13.86 -4.97
CA LEU A 121 3.08 14.05 -6.04
C LEU A 121 2.41 14.44 -7.36
N ASN A 122 1.22 13.90 -7.66
CA ASN A 122 0.44 14.28 -8.82
C ASN A 122 -0.07 15.72 -8.77
N ILE A 123 -0.46 16.22 -7.59
CA ILE A 123 -0.80 17.64 -7.39
C ILE A 123 0.40 18.52 -7.73
N LEU A 124 1.58 18.17 -7.23
CA LEU A 124 2.82 18.92 -7.53
C LEU A 124 3.18 18.85 -9.02
N HIS A 125 2.98 17.70 -9.67
CA HIS A 125 3.22 17.52 -11.10
C HIS A 125 2.36 18.46 -11.96
N HIS A 126 1.13 18.78 -11.52
CA HIS A 126 0.23 19.69 -12.21
C HIS A 126 0.27 21.13 -11.69
N ALA A 127 1.25 21.48 -10.86
CA ALA A 127 1.37 22.84 -10.29
C ALA A 127 1.70 23.93 -11.32
N ASN A 128 1.94 23.56 -12.58
CA ASN A 128 2.15 24.45 -13.71
C ASN A 128 0.92 24.65 -14.61
N VAL A 129 -0.22 24.14 -14.21
CA VAL A 129 -1.46 24.17 -15.02
C VAL A 129 -1.90 25.58 -15.43
N GLY A 130 -1.50 26.61 -14.71
CA GLY A 130 -1.75 28.00 -15.04
C GLY A 130 -0.97 28.55 -16.24
N LYS A 131 0.05 27.81 -16.73
CA LYS A 131 0.79 28.13 -17.96
C LYS A 131 0.07 27.67 -19.22
N THR A 132 -0.91 26.77 -19.09
CA THR A 132 -1.63 26.19 -20.23
C THR A 132 -2.89 26.98 -20.50
N GLN A 133 -3.10 27.42 -21.75
CA GLN A 133 -4.36 28.00 -22.17
C GLN A 133 -5.42 26.89 -22.23
N ARG A 134 -6.52 27.08 -21.52
CA ARG A 134 -7.67 26.17 -21.54
C ARG A 134 -8.83 26.82 -22.25
N THR A 135 -9.56 26.03 -23.04
CA THR A 135 -10.83 26.48 -23.60
C THR A 135 -11.82 26.68 -22.45
N VAL A 136 -12.36 27.89 -22.33
CA VAL A 136 -13.39 28.22 -21.35
C VAL A 136 -14.73 28.29 -22.07
N ASP A 137 -15.67 27.47 -21.62
CA ASP A 137 -17.05 27.46 -22.11
C ASP A 137 -18.02 27.19 -20.96
N ALA A 138 -19.33 27.10 -21.26
CA ALA A 138 -20.37 26.89 -20.26
C ALA A 138 -20.26 25.56 -19.50
N GLU A 139 -19.45 24.60 -19.99
CA GLU A 139 -19.28 23.26 -19.40
C GLU A 139 -17.90 23.05 -18.73
N THR A 140 -17.01 24.03 -18.86
CA THR A 140 -15.67 23.96 -18.30
C THR A 140 -15.50 24.97 -17.17
N THR A 141 -15.22 24.48 -15.98
CA THR A 141 -14.87 25.36 -14.86
C THR A 141 -13.53 26.04 -15.16
N PRO A 142 -13.48 27.38 -15.27
CA PRO A 142 -12.21 28.08 -15.51
C PRO A 142 -11.29 27.97 -14.29
N LEU A 143 -9.99 28.01 -14.55
CA LEU A 143 -9.00 28.19 -13.49
C LEU A 143 -9.08 29.64 -12.99
N ALA A 144 -9.57 29.85 -11.77
CA ALA A 144 -9.88 31.19 -11.25
C ALA A 144 -8.65 32.09 -11.09
N HIS A 145 -7.49 31.49 -10.78
CA HIS A 145 -6.26 32.21 -10.47
C HIS A 145 -5.06 31.49 -11.11
N PRO A 146 -4.90 31.53 -12.43
CA PRO A 146 -3.81 30.84 -13.11
C PRO A 146 -2.42 31.30 -12.65
N GLU A 147 -2.29 32.52 -12.14
CA GLU A 147 -1.06 33.06 -11.58
C GLU A 147 -0.54 32.31 -10.35
N TYR A 148 -1.39 31.56 -9.66
CA TYR A 148 -1.00 30.75 -8.50
C TYR A 148 -0.48 29.34 -8.88
N TYR A 149 -0.55 28.97 -10.14
CA TYR A 149 -0.20 27.63 -10.65
C TYR A 149 0.82 27.72 -11.78
N GLN A 150 1.96 28.38 -11.49
CA GLN A 150 3.03 28.65 -12.47
C GLN A 150 4.32 27.88 -12.15
N TYR A 151 4.26 26.84 -11.31
CA TYR A 151 5.45 26.20 -10.76
C TYR A 151 5.86 24.97 -11.57
N ASP A 152 7.07 25.01 -12.15
CA ASP A 152 7.71 23.83 -12.73
C ASP A 152 8.51 23.13 -11.63
N ILE A 153 7.85 22.21 -10.93
CA ILE A 153 8.43 21.51 -9.79
C ILE A 153 9.13 20.25 -10.24
N ASN A 154 10.40 20.09 -9.85
CA ASN A 154 11.09 18.82 -10.00
C ASN A 154 10.63 17.85 -8.92
N ILE A 155 9.77 16.90 -9.28
CA ILE A 155 9.14 15.95 -8.35
C ILE A 155 10.19 15.03 -7.71
N GLY A 156 11.21 14.62 -8.47
CA GLY A 156 12.30 13.79 -7.94
C GLY A 156 13.08 14.50 -6.83
N GLU A 157 13.37 15.79 -6.99
CA GLU A 157 14.05 16.59 -5.97
C GLU A 157 13.18 16.82 -4.73
N VAL A 158 11.86 16.97 -4.91
CA VAL A 158 10.94 17.07 -3.77
C VAL A 158 10.88 15.74 -3.00
N ALA A 159 10.81 14.61 -3.69
CA ALA A 159 10.84 13.30 -3.05
C ALA A 159 12.16 13.08 -2.29
N GLU A 160 13.30 13.45 -2.89
CA GLU A 160 14.62 13.39 -2.25
C GLU A 160 14.70 14.31 -1.01
N LEU A 161 14.14 15.53 -1.09
CA LEU A 161 14.06 16.44 0.05
C LEU A 161 13.24 15.85 1.19
N TRP A 162 12.04 15.35 0.87
CA TRP A 162 11.11 14.87 1.88
C TRP A 162 11.59 13.61 2.60
N ARG A 163 12.30 12.72 1.91
CA ARG A 163 12.86 11.52 2.55
C ARG A 163 13.96 11.83 3.58
N ARG A 164 14.52 13.06 3.57
CA ARG A 164 15.61 13.48 4.45
C ARG A 164 15.14 14.24 5.70
N GLY A 165 14.20 13.66 6.44
CA GLY A 165 13.80 14.15 7.75
C GLY A 165 12.48 14.90 7.78
N SER A 166 11.67 14.90 6.71
CA SER A 166 10.31 15.37 6.82
C SER A 166 9.42 14.36 7.56
N VAL A 167 8.30 14.84 8.09
CA VAL A 167 7.34 13.99 8.83
C VAL A 167 6.70 12.89 7.94
N VAL A 168 6.75 13.05 6.61
CA VAL A 168 6.27 12.05 5.64
C VAL A 168 7.38 11.11 5.16
N ALA A 169 8.55 11.12 5.78
CA ALA A 169 9.62 10.19 5.43
C ALA A 169 9.20 8.73 5.69
N SER A 170 9.47 7.85 4.74
CA SER A 170 9.22 6.41 4.86
C SER A 170 10.05 5.65 3.82
N TRP A 171 10.16 4.32 3.98
CA TRP A 171 10.81 3.50 2.95
C TRP A 171 10.07 3.55 1.61
N LEU A 172 8.74 3.66 1.60
CA LEU A 172 7.98 3.86 0.35
C LEU A 172 8.39 5.14 -0.38
N LEU A 173 8.66 6.22 0.37
CA LEU A 173 9.15 7.46 -0.21
C LEU A 173 10.59 7.33 -0.73
N ASP A 174 11.46 6.57 -0.05
CA ASP A 174 12.80 6.24 -0.53
C ASP A 174 12.76 5.54 -1.89
N LEU A 175 11.88 4.55 -2.03
CA LEU A 175 11.69 3.81 -3.29
C LEU A 175 11.10 4.72 -4.38
N SER A 176 10.19 5.63 -4.02
CA SER A 176 9.62 6.61 -4.95
C SER A 176 10.68 7.58 -5.46
N ALA A 177 11.54 8.09 -4.59
CA ALA A 177 12.64 8.97 -4.97
C ALA A 177 13.62 8.28 -5.93
N GLN A 178 13.94 6.99 -5.67
CA GLN A 178 14.80 6.21 -6.55
C GLN A 178 14.16 5.97 -7.93
N ALA A 179 12.87 5.70 -7.99
CA ALA A 179 12.14 5.53 -9.26
C ALA A 179 12.14 6.83 -10.07
N LEU A 180 11.84 7.95 -9.44
CA LEU A 180 11.80 9.28 -10.06
C LEU A 180 13.19 9.80 -10.50
N LEU A 181 14.26 9.38 -9.81
CA LEU A 181 15.64 9.66 -10.24
C LEU A 181 15.97 8.94 -11.56
N THR A 182 15.48 7.70 -11.69
CA THR A 182 15.78 6.85 -12.86
C THR A 182 14.89 7.18 -14.06
N ASP A 183 13.62 7.51 -13.80
CA ASP A 183 12.59 7.79 -14.81
C ASP A 183 11.66 8.91 -14.28
N PRO A 184 12.04 10.19 -14.49
CA PRO A 184 11.30 11.33 -13.92
C PRO A 184 9.84 11.45 -14.38
N GLN A 185 9.50 10.91 -15.54
CA GLN A 185 8.13 10.90 -16.07
C GLN A 185 7.41 9.57 -15.88
N LEU A 186 8.09 8.57 -15.28
CA LEU A 186 7.57 7.22 -15.05
C LEU A 186 7.01 6.55 -16.33
N GLU A 187 7.65 6.80 -17.48
CA GLU A 187 7.19 6.36 -18.81
C GLU A 187 7.17 4.84 -18.96
N LYS A 188 7.94 4.11 -18.14
CA LYS A 188 7.96 2.65 -18.10
C LYS A 188 6.70 2.03 -17.49
N PHE A 189 5.84 2.84 -16.87
CA PHE A 189 4.66 2.37 -16.14
C PHE A 189 3.37 2.83 -16.82
N GLY A 190 2.49 1.88 -17.11
CA GLY A 190 1.20 2.15 -17.76
C GLY A 190 0.07 2.64 -16.82
N GLY A 191 0.37 2.89 -15.54
CA GLY A 191 -0.60 3.40 -14.58
C GLY A 191 -1.69 2.40 -14.14
N ARG A 192 -1.56 1.10 -14.45
CA ARG A 192 -2.48 0.03 -14.02
C ARG A 192 -1.99 -0.59 -12.72
N VAL A 193 -2.67 -0.30 -11.61
CA VAL A 193 -2.25 -0.76 -10.29
C VAL A 193 -3.04 -1.99 -9.87
N SER A 194 -2.35 -3.12 -9.73
CA SER A 194 -2.96 -4.38 -9.29
C SER A 194 -3.19 -4.41 -7.78
N ASP A 195 -4.11 -5.27 -7.35
CA ASP A 195 -4.23 -5.71 -5.96
C ASP A 195 -4.08 -7.23 -5.91
N SER A 196 -3.44 -7.76 -4.87
CA SER A 196 -3.20 -9.20 -4.67
C SER A 196 -4.11 -9.82 -3.60
N GLY A 197 -5.14 -9.09 -3.16
CA GLY A 197 -6.20 -9.57 -2.29
C GLY A 197 -6.18 -8.96 -0.89
N GLU A 198 -5.02 -8.60 -0.34
CA GLU A 198 -4.87 -8.19 1.07
C GLU A 198 -5.65 -6.92 1.39
N GLY A 199 -5.68 -5.95 0.46
CA GLY A 199 -6.52 -4.75 0.60
C GLY A 199 -8.00 -5.10 0.69
N ARG A 200 -8.46 -6.09 -0.08
CA ARG A 200 -9.85 -6.59 -0.02
C ARG A 200 -10.13 -7.25 1.32
N TRP A 201 -9.25 -8.14 1.77
CA TRP A 201 -9.40 -8.85 3.04
C TRP A 201 -9.39 -7.88 4.23
N THR A 202 -8.54 -6.86 4.20
CA THR A 202 -8.50 -5.80 5.22
C THR A 202 -9.82 -5.05 5.30
N ILE A 203 -10.41 -4.69 4.14
CA ILE A 203 -11.71 -4.00 4.12
C ILE A 203 -12.84 -4.92 4.58
N SER A 204 -12.82 -6.20 4.19
CA SER A 204 -13.79 -7.19 4.67
C SER A 204 -13.72 -7.35 6.20
N ALA A 205 -12.52 -7.44 6.76
CA ALA A 205 -12.33 -7.50 8.21
C ALA A 205 -12.85 -6.23 8.89
N ALA A 206 -12.58 -5.05 8.35
CA ALA A 206 -13.10 -3.79 8.90
C ALA A 206 -14.64 -3.75 8.91
N ILE A 207 -15.29 -4.33 7.88
CA ILE A 207 -16.76 -4.45 7.84
C ILE A 207 -17.24 -5.42 8.92
N ASP A 208 -16.64 -6.59 9.02
CA ASP A 208 -17.02 -7.64 9.98
C ASP A 208 -16.83 -7.15 11.44
N GLU A 209 -15.77 -6.40 11.68
CA GLU A 209 -15.44 -5.78 12.98
C GLU A 209 -16.24 -4.50 13.27
N SER A 210 -17.01 -3.99 12.30
CA SER A 210 -17.72 -2.70 12.39
C SER A 210 -16.76 -1.50 12.61
N VAL A 211 -15.58 -1.56 12.04
CA VAL A 211 -14.54 -0.51 12.14
C VAL A 211 -14.52 0.33 10.85
N PRO A 212 -14.61 1.67 10.93
CA PRO A 212 -14.54 2.51 9.74
C PRO A 212 -13.14 2.54 9.14
N ALA A 213 -13.02 2.29 7.82
CA ALA A 213 -11.75 2.31 7.09
C ALA A 213 -11.84 3.10 5.76
N PRO A 214 -12.28 4.39 5.76
CA PRO A 214 -12.53 5.14 4.52
C PRO A 214 -11.25 5.33 3.68
N VAL A 215 -10.11 5.62 4.29
CA VAL A 215 -8.83 5.82 3.58
C VAL A 215 -8.41 4.55 2.84
N LEU A 216 -8.43 3.40 3.50
CA LEU A 216 -8.02 2.13 2.92
C LEU A 216 -9.00 1.68 1.83
N SER A 217 -10.30 1.88 2.04
CA SER A 217 -11.33 1.58 1.03
C SER A 217 -11.14 2.41 -0.23
N THR A 218 -10.92 3.71 -0.10
CA THR A 218 -10.67 4.61 -1.23
C THR A 218 -9.42 4.21 -2.00
N ALA A 219 -8.33 3.89 -1.29
CA ALA A 219 -7.08 3.43 -1.90
C ALA A 219 -7.26 2.13 -2.71
N LEU A 220 -8.06 1.18 -2.20
CA LEU A 220 -8.39 -0.05 -2.92
C LEU A 220 -9.22 0.25 -4.18
N PHE A 221 -10.26 1.07 -4.08
CA PHE A 221 -11.14 1.40 -5.21
C PHE A 221 -10.42 2.21 -6.28
N ALA A 222 -9.46 3.08 -5.90
CA ALA A 222 -8.59 3.76 -6.86
C ALA A 222 -7.80 2.77 -7.73
N ARG A 223 -7.34 1.64 -7.18
CA ARG A 223 -6.72 0.56 -7.96
C ARG A 223 -7.69 -0.07 -8.96
N PHE A 224 -8.95 -0.26 -8.59
CA PHE A 224 -9.97 -0.75 -9.54
C PHE A 224 -10.16 0.25 -10.68
N SER A 225 -10.32 1.53 -10.37
CA SER A 225 -10.46 2.60 -11.37
C SER A 225 -9.26 2.66 -12.31
N SER A 226 -8.03 2.48 -11.81
CA SER A 226 -6.81 2.49 -12.62
C SER A 226 -6.77 1.39 -13.69
N ARG A 227 -7.60 0.35 -13.56
CA ARG A 227 -7.69 -0.78 -14.49
C ARG A 227 -8.86 -0.67 -15.49
N GLY A 228 -9.63 0.42 -15.46
CA GLY A 228 -10.77 0.64 -16.33
C GLY A 228 -12.11 0.19 -15.73
N GLU A 229 -12.16 -0.30 -14.50
CA GLU A 229 -13.40 -0.79 -13.88
C GLU A 229 -14.42 0.32 -13.59
N ALA A 230 -14.02 1.60 -13.74
CA ALA A 230 -14.91 2.77 -13.63
C ALA A 230 -15.56 3.17 -14.96
N ASP A 231 -15.17 2.61 -16.11
CA ASP A 231 -15.55 3.09 -17.44
C ASP A 231 -17.05 3.08 -17.67
N TYR A 232 -17.74 2.02 -17.25
CA TYR A 232 -19.19 1.95 -17.42
C TYR A 232 -19.92 3.00 -16.57
N ALA A 233 -19.47 3.21 -15.33
CA ALA A 233 -20.04 4.24 -14.44
C ALA A 233 -19.85 5.64 -15.03
N ASN A 234 -18.67 5.92 -15.59
CA ASN A 234 -18.39 7.19 -16.27
C ASN A 234 -19.30 7.39 -17.50
N LYS A 235 -19.50 6.34 -18.32
CA LYS A 235 -20.43 6.40 -19.46
C LYS A 235 -21.87 6.68 -19.03
N VAL A 236 -22.33 6.07 -17.93
CA VAL A 236 -23.67 6.33 -17.38
C VAL A 236 -23.83 7.79 -16.96
N GLN A 237 -22.82 8.36 -16.30
CA GLN A 237 -22.82 9.78 -15.91
C GLN A 237 -22.87 10.71 -17.13
N SER A 238 -22.09 10.42 -18.16
CA SER A 238 -22.09 11.14 -19.43
C SER A 238 -23.45 11.08 -20.12
N ALA A 239 -24.04 9.90 -20.22
CA ALA A 239 -25.36 9.70 -20.79
C ALA A 239 -26.45 10.47 -20.03
N MET A 240 -26.41 10.51 -18.70
CA MET A 240 -27.32 11.31 -17.88
C MET A 240 -27.17 12.79 -18.17
N ARG A 241 -25.95 13.33 -18.23
CA ARG A 241 -25.68 14.73 -18.58
C ARG A 241 -26.21 15.09 -19.95
N PHE A 242 -26.03 14.23 -20.93
CA PHE A 242 -26.61 14.41 -22.24
C PHE A 242 -28.14 14.39 -22.22
N ALA A 243 -28.76 13.45 -21.53
CA ALA A 243 -30.20 13.26 -21.51
C ALA A 243 -30.96 14.45 -20.87
N PHE A 244 -30.42 15.02 -19.80
CA PHE A 244 -31.10 16.15 -19.11
C PHE A 244 -30.65 17.52 -19.61
N GLY A 245 -29.44 17.69 -20.12
CA GLY A 245 -28.84 18.99 -20.44
C GLY A 245 -28.35 19.15 -21.88
N GLY A 246 -28.37 18.09 -22.70
CA GLY A 246 -27.80 18.10 -24.04
C GLY A 246 -26.26 18.22 -24.09
N HIS A 247 -25.59 17.98 -22.94
CA HIS A 247 -24.14 18.11 -22.81
C HIS A 247 -23.43 16.99 -23.57
N LEU A 248 -22.72 17.34 -24.65
CA LEU A 248 -21.89 16.40 -25.41
C LEU A 248 -20.55 16.17 -24.71
N GLU A 249 -20.04 14.94 -24.77
CA GLU A 249 -18.66 14.67 -24.37
C GLU A 249 -17.70 15.47 -25.27
N LYS A 250 -16.73 16.11 -24.63
CA LYS A 250 -15.62 16.71 -25.38
C LYS A 250 -14.68 15.61 -25.83
N GLU A 251 -14.15 15.74 -27.06
CA GLU A 251 -13.04 14.91 -27.47
C GLU A 251 -11.89 15.06 -26.50
N ALA A 252 -11.25 13.95 -26.14
CA ALA A 252 -10.07 14.01 -25.29
C ALA A 252 -9.03 14.91 -25.99
N ASP A 253 -8.59 15.97 -25.32
CA ASP A 253 -7.50 16.80 -25.83
C ASP A 253 -6.38 15.86 -26.24
N GLN A 254 -6.04 15.86 -27.54
CA GLN A 254 -4.90 15.11 -28.03
C GLN A 254 -3.70 15.61 -27.24
N LYS A 255 -3.13 14.72 -26.40
CA LYS A 255 -1.92 15.01 -25.64
C LYS A 255 -0.90 15.52 -26.67
N GLY A 256 -0.62 16.82 -26.62
CA GLY A 256 0.42 17.41 -27.43
C GLY A 256 1.71 16.62 -27.23
N GLY A 257 2.28 16.18 -28.34
CA GLY A 257 3.50 15.40 -28.37
C GLY A 257 4.73 16.14 -27.85
#